data_990ca83d50ba3e78c8f26da17a9200e6
#
_entry.id   990ca83d50ba3e78c8f26da17a9200e6
#
_cell.length_a   1.000
_cell.length_b   1.000
_cell.length_c   1.000
_cell.angle_alpha   90.00
_cell.angle_beta   90.00
_cell.angle_gamma   90.00
#
_symmetry.space_group_name_H-M   'P 1'
#
loop_
_entity.id
_entity.type
_entity.pdbx_description
1 polymer ?
#
loop_
_entity_poly.entity_id
_entity_poly.type
_entity_poly.pdbx_seq_one_letter_code
_entity_poly.pdbx_strand_id
1 'polypeptide(L)'
;MFLRQLFIAMTFEELKDKALSLPLEPGVYLMQDKTGQIIYVGKAISLKNRVRQYFQSSRDKTAKIKQMVSKIARFEYIVTDSELEALVLECNLIKEHRPRYNTMLKDDKTYPYIKVTASEEYPRILFSRQMKKDKNKYFGPFTSAGAVKDTIELIRKIYRIRACSRKLPQDMGKDRPCLYYHIHQCDAPCQGYISQADYQKSVKQAVWFLNGQYEPVMKYLEEKMRTASETMEFEKAIEYRDLLDSVRKVAQKQKITSQSMEDRDIIAMAKDERDAVVQVFFVRDGKLIGREHFHMNLTGSESKAEILNSFVKQFYAGTPFVPHEIWVQEELEDAEVIASFLTARRGQKVRFVVPKMGEKERLVELAEKNAKMVLSQDKEKIKREELRTIGAMNQIGSWIGLSGIKRVEAYDISNISGFESVGSMIVYENGRPKRNDYRKFRIRTVQGPNDYASMREVLLRRFSHGLEGTKKMQAEGGDLAMGSFTRFPDLLMMDGGRGQVNIALEVLRELQLEIPVCGMVKDDNHRTRGLYYQNVEIPIDRHSEGFQLITRIQDEAHRFAIEYHRSLRGKEQVRSVLDDIKGIGPARRKSLMRTFKTIEAVREASVEELEAAPQMNRAAAEAVYIFFRDDKQGKM
;
A
#
# COMPACT_ATOMS: atom_id res chain seq x y z
N MET A 1 27.84 16.93 18.60
CA MET A 1 29.17 16.75 17.98
C MET A 1 29.52 15.26 18.09
N PHE A 2 28.98 14.40 17.21
CA PHE A 2 29.27 12.96 17.18
C PHE A 2 30.52 12.75 16.36
N LEU A 3 31.58 12.28 17.00
CA LEU A 3 32.81 11.82 16.37
C LEU A 3 32.44 10.72 15.34
N ARG A 4 32.58 11.05 14.04
CA ARG A 4 32.70 10.03 12.99
C ARG A 4 33.99 9.27 13.28
N GLN A 5 33.89 8.11 13.94
CA GLN A 5 34.97 7.13 13.94
C GLN A 5 35.32 6.85 12.47
N LEU A 6 36.54 7.10 12.08
CA LEU A 6 37.05 6.75 10.77
C LEU A 6 36.84 5.26 10.54
N PHE A 7 36.01 4.93 9.56
CA PHE A 7 35.72 3.56 9.16
C PHE A 7 36.95 3.02 8.45
N ILE A 8 37.79 2.25 9.17
CA ILE A 8 38.98 1.60 8.60
C ILE A 8 38.54 0.24 8.06
N ALA A 9 38.58 0.08 6.74
CA ALA A 9 38.32 -1.21 6.09
C ALA A 9 39.51 -2.14 6.35
N MET A 10 39.20 -3.37 6.77
CA MET A 10 40.19 -4.44 7.00
C MET A 10 40.55 -5.13 5.68
N THR A 11 41.78 -5.58 5.54
CA THR A 11 42.24 -6.44 4.45
C THR A 11 41.66 -7.85 4.61
N PHE A 12 41.69 -8.66 3.55
CA PHE A 12 41.17 -10.02 3.60
C PHE A 12 41.92 -10.90 4.63
N GLU A 13 43.25 -10.75 4.77
CA GLU A 13 44.03 -11.49 5.78
C GLU A 13 43.68 -11.03 7.20
N GLU A 14 43.51 -9.74 7.45
CA GLU A 14 43.07 -9.24 8.76
C GLU A 14 41.67 -9.75 9.13
N LEU A 15 40.73 -9.81 8.15
CA LEU A 15 39.41 -10.39 8.38
C LEU A 15 39.49 -11.88 8.72
N LYS A 16 40.39 -12.64 8.07
CA LYS A 16 40.64 -14.04 8.33
C LYS A 16 41.23 -14.26 9.72
N ASP A 17 42.24 -13.47 10.11
CA ASP A 17 42.86 -13.55 11.43
C ASP A 17 41.87 -13.21 12.53
N LYS A 18 41.07 -12.17 12.33
CA LYS A 18 39.97 -11.82 13.23
C LYS A 18 38.93 -12.94 13.35
N ALA A 19 38.59 -13.62 12.25
CA ALA A 19 37.67 -14.79 12.28
C ALA A 19 38.24 -15.97 13.07
N LEU A 20 39.56 -16.18 13.03
CA LEU A 20 40.25 -17.20 13.80
C LEU A 20 40.34 -16.89 15.30
N SER A 21 40.31 -15.62 15.68
CA SER A 21 40.33 -15.17 17.08
C SER A 21 38.95 -15.17 17.75
N LEU A 22 37.86 -15.47 17.01
CA LEU A 22 36.51 -15.49 17.55
C LEU A 22 36.32 -16.57 18.60
N PRO A 23 35.41 -16.37 19.57
CA PRO A 23 35.05 -17.33 20.58
C PRO A 23 34.30 -18.55 19.97
N LEU A 24 34.28 -19.66 20.70
CA LEU A 24 33.57 -20.89 20.30
C LEU A 24 32.08 -20.88 20.74
N GLU A 25 31.66 -19.85 21.44
CA GLU A 25 30.31 -19.68 21.97
C GLU A 25 29.30 -19.38 20.86
N PRO A 26 27.99 -19.59 21.15
CA PRO A 26 26.89 -19.17 20.28
C PRO A 26 26.84 -17.64 20.13
N GLY A 27 26.32 -17.19 19.01
CA GLY A 27 26.15 -15.75 18.81
C GLY A 27 25.71 -15.36 17.41
N VAL A 28 25.68 -14.06 17.20
CA VAL A 28 25.31 -13.42 15.91
C VAL A 28 26.48 -12.61 15.38
N TYR A 29 26.73 -12.67 14.08
CA TYR A 29 27.74 -11.87 13.40
C TYR A 29 27.10 -10.98 12.33
N LEU A 30 27.62 -9.75 12.20
CA LEU A 30 27.14 -8.70 11.31
C LEU A 30 28.28 -8.32 10.36
N MET A 31 28.10 -8.56 9.07
CA MET A 31 29.08 -8.21 8.05
C MET A 31 28.77 -6.82 7.45
N GLN A 32 29.76 -5.97 7.35
CA GLN A 32 29.66 -4.59 6.90
C GLN A 32 30.50 -4.37 5.64
N ASP A 33 30.02 -3.53 4.74
CA ASP A 33 30.75 -3.07 3.56
C ASP A 33 31.66 -1.86 3.85
N LYS A 34 32.33 -1.35 2.82
CA LYS A 34 33.23 -0.18 2.91
C LYS A 34 32.54 1.10 3.37
N THR A 35 31.23 1.19 3.27
CA THR A 35 30.43 2.34 3.73
C THR A 35 29.97 2.22 5.18
N GLY A 36 30.23 1.06 5.81
CA GLY A 36 29.73 0.72 7.16
C GLY A 36 28.32 0.16 7.17
N GLN A 37 27.70 -0.04 6.00
CA GLN A 37 26.37 -0.63 5.91
C GLN A 37 26.43 -2.13 6.23
N ILE A 38 25.51 -2.61 7.09
CA ILE A 38 25.35 -4.03 7.34
C ILE A 38 24.77 -4.69 6.10
N ILE A 39 25.54 -5.61 5.51
CA ILE A 39 25.18 -6.33 4.29
C ILE A 39 24.72 -7.76 4.52
N TYR A 40 25.04 -8.34 5.68
CA TYR A 40 24.63 -9.67 6.06
C TYR A 40 24.62 -9.82 7.60
N VAL A 41 23.63 -10.54 8.11
CA VAL A 41 23.52 -10.95 9.52
C VAL A 41 23.34 -12.46 9.55
N GLY A 42 24.05 -13.16 10.43
CA GLY A 42 23.90 -14.62 10.58
C GLY A 42 24.13 -15.07 12.01
N LYS A 43 23.42 -16.14 12.41
CA LYS A 43 23.65 -16.82 13.69
C LYS A 43 24.73 -17.89 13.57
N ALA A 44 25.33 -18.25 14.68
CA ALA A 44 26.26 -19.35 14.79
C ALA A 44 26.06 -20.10 16.12
N ILE A 45 26.20 -21.42 16.10
CA ILE A 45 26.36 -22.26 17.30
C ILE A 45 27.76 -22.03 17.88
N SER A 46 28.72 -21.83 16.99
CA SER A 46 30.10 -21.46 17.31
C SER A 46 30.53 -20.36 16.35
N LEU A 47 30.68 -19.16 16.84
CA LEU A 47 31.07 -17.97 16.06
C LEU A 47 32.36 -18.23 15.27
N LYS A 48 33.41 -18.75 15.92
CA LYS A 48 34.68 -19.07 15.29
C LYS A 48 34.52 -20.04 14.12
N ASN A 49 33.81 -21.13 14.33
CA ASN A 49 33.65 -22.18 13.32
C ASN A 49 32.84 -21.69 12.13
N ARG A 50 31.79 -20.92 12.36
CA ARG A 50 30.91 -20.42 11.28
C ARG A 50 31.56 -19.28 10.50
N VAL A 51 32.12 -18.28 11.17
CA VAL A 51 32.64 -17.08 10.49
C VAL A 51 33.92 -17.42 9.68
N ARG A 52 34.81 -18.25 10.19
CA ARG A 52 36.02 -18.68 9.45
C ARG A 52 35.71 -19.34 8.10
N GLN A 53 34.57 -20.03 7.95
CA GLN A 53 34.18 -20.68 6.70
C GLN A 53 34.05 -19.70 5.53
N TYR A 54 33.67 -18.44 5.81
CA TYR A 54 33.58 -17.41 4.78
C TYR A 54 34.94 -17.00 4.22
N PHE A 55 36.02 -17.12 5.00
CA PHE A 55 37.37 -16.69 4.63
C PHE A 55 38.29 -17.87 4.23
N GLN A 56 37.81 -19.10 4.26
CA GLN A 56 38.57 -20.28 3.77
C GLN A 56 38.40 -20.41 2.25
N SER A 57 39.46 -20.90 1.56
CA SER A 57 39.41 -21.25 0.14
C SER A 57 38.74 -22.61 -0.08
N SER A 58 37.41 -22.68 0.05
CA SER A 58 36.64 -23.88 -0.28
C SER A 58 36.10 -23.78 -1.70
N ARG A 59 36.13 -24.89 -2.45
CA ARG A 59 35.62 -24.97 -3.83
C ARG A 59 34.11 -24.82 -3.91
N ASP A 60 33.37 -25.01 -2.83
CA ASP A 60 31.90 -25.14 -2.79
C ASP A 60 31.16 -23.89 -2.39
N LYS A 61 31.79 -22.69 -2.38
CA LYS A 61 31.08 -21.44 -2.12
C LYS A 61 30.20 -21.05 -3.29
N THR A 62 28.92 -20.85 -3.01
CA THR A 62 27.98 -20.32 -4.01
C THR A 62 28.44 -18.94 -4.55
N ALA A 63 28.03 -18.59 -5.78
CA ALA A 63 28.37 -17.30 -6.38
C ALA A 63 27.98 -16.13 -5.47
N LYS A 64 26.86 -16.22 -4.77
CA LYS A 64 26.36 -15.27 -3.76
C LYS A 64 27.36 -15.06 -2.62
N ILE A 65 27.82 -16.15 -2.00
CA ILE A 65 28.78 -16.08 -0.89
C ILE A 65 30.10 -15.48 -1.36
N LYS A 66 30.58 -15.84 -2.55
CA LYS A 66 31.78 -15.24 -3.14
C LYS A 66 31.62 -13.74 -3.34
N GLN A 67 30.48 -13.31 -3.89
CA GLN A 67 30.17 -11.89 -4.09
C GLN A 67 30.00 -11.13 -2.77
N MET A 68 29.35 -11.74 -1.78
CA MET A 68 29.22 -11.14 -0.44
C MET A 68 30.60 -10.96 0.21
N VAL A 69 31.40 -12.02 0.25
CA VAL A 69 32.73 -12.00 0.86
C VAL A 69 33.63 -10.94 0.22
N SER A 70 33.57 -10.75 -1.11
CA SER A 70 34.35 -9.69 -1.79
C SER A 70 33.98 -8.26 -1.39
N LYS A 71 32.81 -8.06 -0.76
CA LYS A 71 32.32 -6.75 -0.31
C LYS A 71 32.48 -6.52 1.19
N ILE A 72 32.84 -7.54 1.96
CA ILE A 72 33.05 -7.39 3.40
C ILE A 72 34.29 -6.54 3.63
N ALA A 73 34.12 -5.42 4.32
CA ALA A 73 35.21 -4.56 4.78
C ALA A 73 35.47 -4.67 6.28
N ARG A 74 34.47 -5.11 7.03
CA ARG A 74 34.54 -5.33 8.48
C ARG A 74 33.44 -6.30 8.91
N PHE A 75 33.60 -6.95 10.06
CA PHE A 75 32.49 -7.63 10.73
C PHE A 75 32.54 -7.41 12.23
N GLU A 76 31.36 -7.45 12.84
CA GLU A 76 31.15 -7.41 14.29
C GLU A 76 30.44 -8.69 14.73
N TYR A 77 30.49 -9.00 16.03
CA TYR A 77 29.80 -10.15 16.58
C TYR A 77 29.26 -9.85 17.97
N ILE A 78 28.22 -10.57 18.35
CA ILE A 78 27.57 -10.51 19.66
C ILE A 78 27.51 -11.94 20.16
N VAL A 79 28.13 -12.23 21.32
CA VAL A 79 28.03 -13.52 21.99
C VAL A 79 26.69 -13.62 22.70
N THR A 80 26.08 -14.78 22.69
CA THR A 80 24.81 -15.09 23.38
C THR A 80 24.98 -16.31 24.27
N ASP A 81 24.14 -16.44 25.29
CA ASP A 81 24.22 -17.57 26.24
C ASP A 81 23.69 -18.88 25.63
N SER A 82 22.91 -18.80 24.55
CA SER A 82 22.33 -19.96 23.87
C SER A 82 22.13 -19.73 22.37
N GLU A 83 22.04 -20.84 21.62
CA GLU A 83 21.66 -20.80 20.20
C GLU A 83 20.26 -20.22 19.99
N LEU A 84 19.36 -20.42 20.95
CA LEU A 84 18.01 -19.85 20.94
C LEU A 84 18.05 -18.32 20.99
N GLU A 85 18.88 -17.74 21.85
CA GLU A 85 19.07 -16.29 21.90
C GLU A 85 19.72 -15.75 20.64
N ALA A 86 20.71 -16.48 20.08
CA ALA A 86 21.31 -16.14 18.80
C ALA A 86 20.25 -16.09 17.67
N LEU A 87 19.32 -17.06 17.64
CA LEU A 87 18.23 -17.09 16.66
C LEU A 87 17.30 -15.86 16.78
N VAL A 88 16.89 -15.52 18.02
CA VAL A 88 16.01 -14.36 18.25
C VAL A 88 16.71 -13.06 17.89
N LEU A 89 17.97 -12.92 18.26
CA LEU A 89 18.78 -11.75 17.98
C LEU A 89 19.03 -11.59 16.47
N GLU A 90 19.34 -12.68 15.74
CA GLU A 90 19.46 -12.69 14.28
C GLU A 90 18.18 -12.16 13.61
N CYS A 91 17.01 -12.69 14.00
CA CYS A 91 15.73 -12.24 13.43
C CYS A 91 15.48 -10.75 13.66
N ASN A 92 15.78 -10.24 14.86
CA ASN A 92 15.59 -8.82 15.18
C ASN A 92 16.53 -7.92 14.36
N LEU A 93 17.81 -8.29 14.27
CA LEU A 93 18.82 -7.53 13.52
C LEU A 93 18.55 -7.56 12.01
N ILE A 94 18.09 -8.68 11.45
CA ILE A 94 17.66 -8.75 10.04
C ILE A 94 16.46 -7.81 9.79
N LYS A 95 15.50 -7.77 10.70
CA LYS A 95 14.32 -6.89 10.59
C LYS A 95 14.72 -5.42 10.66
N GLU A 96 15.63 -5.07 11.56
CA GLU A 96 16.10 -3.71 11.80
C GLU A 96 16.94 -3.17 10.63
N HIS A 97 17.96 -3.94 10.20
CA HIS A 97 18.97 -3.49 9.24
C HIS A 97 18.64 -3.83 7.78
N ARG A 98 17.72 -4.78 7.53
CA ARG A 98 17.32 -5.27 6.20
C ARG A 98 18.53 -5.53 5.28
N PRO A 99 19.46 -6.41 5.67
CA PRO A 99 20.73 -6.57 4.97
C PRO A 99 20.51 -7.15 3.57
N ARG A 100 21.29 -6.66 2.60
CA ARG A 100 21.12 -7.00 1.18
C ARG A 100 21.32 -8.49 0.84
N TYR A 101 22.16 -9.18 1.59
CA TYR A 101 22.49 -10.60 1.34
C TYR A 101 21.68 -11.58 2.19
N ASN A 102 20.79 -11.12 3.07
CA ASN A 102 19.82 -11.98 3.72
C ASN A 102 18.58 -12.16 2.86
N THR A 103 18.06 -13.39 2.85
CA THR A 103 16.75 -13.67 2.26
C THR A 103 15.66 -13.06 3.15
N MET A 104 14.82 -12.19 2.62
CA MET A 104 13.91 -11.38 3.40
C MET A 104 12.47 -11.48 2.92
N LEU A 105 11.55 -11.41 3.88
CA LEU A 105 10.14 -11.22 3.66
C LEU A 105 9.87 -9.80 3.11
N LYS A 106 9.20 -9.69 1.95
CA LYS A 106 8.90 -8.40 1.32
C LYS A 106 7.89 -7.56 2.12
N ASP A 107 6.89 -8.22 2.71
CA ASP A 107 5.76 -7.58 3.38
C ASP A 107 5.67 -7.96 4.85
N ASP A 108 5.72 -6.98 5.74
CA ASP A 108 5.41 -7.13 7.18
C ASP A 108 3.90 -6.95 7.37
N LYS A 109 3.09 -7.92 6.93
CA LYS A 109 1.63 -7.86 7.01
C LYS A 109 1.17 -8.08 8.44
N THR A 110 0.44 -7.11 9.01
CA THR A 110 -0.29 -7.29 10.26
C THR A 110 -1.65 -7.89 9.99
N TYR A 111 -1.90 -9.08 10.53
CA TYR A 111 -3.17 -9.79 10.33
C TYR A 111 -4.27 -9.24 11.22
N PRO A 112 -5.51 -9.19 10.71
CA PRO A 112 -6.68 -8.93 11.52
C PRO A 112 -7.10 -10.18 12.30
N TYR A 113 -7.57 -9.93 13.53
CA TYR A 113 -8.14 -10.91 14.45
C TYR A 113 -9.52 -10.45 14.91
N ILE A 114 -10.35 -11.40 15.30
CA ILE A 114 -11.56 -11.14 16.07
C ILE A 114 -11.21 -11.35 17.55
N LYS A 115 -11.35 -10.30 18.34
CA LYS A 115 -11.11 -10.33 19.80
C LYS A 115 -12.44 -10.41 20.54
N VAL A 116 -12.59 -11.40 21.41
CA VAL A 116 -13.67 -11.48 22.39
C VAL A 116 -13.11 -11.08 23.76
N THR A 117 -13.65 -10.01 24.35
CA THR A 117 -13.18 -9.47 25.62
C THR A 117 -13.70 -10.29 26.80
N ALA A 118 -13.25 -11.55 26.90
CA ALA A 118 -13.72 -12.52 27.90
C ALA A 118 -13.40 -12.09 29.36
N SER A 119 -12.54 -11.12 29.55
CA SER A 119 -12.21 -10.53 30.85
C SER A 119 -13.26 -9.52 31.35
N GLU A 120 -14.19 -9.07 30.49
CA GLU A 120 -15.29 -8.17 30.86
C GLU A 120 -16.52 -8.98 31.33
N GLU A 121 -17.28 -8.47 32.29
CA GLU A 121 -18.54 -9.10 32.71
C GLU A 121 -19.58 -9.18 31.58
N TYR A 122 -19.57 -8.18 30.71
CA TYR A 122 -20.36 -8.13 29.47
C TYR A 122 -19.39 -8.07 28.26
N PRO A 123 -18.88 -9.21 27.78
CA PRO A 123 -17.87 -9.27 26.74
C PRO A 123 -18.32 -8.60 25.43
N ARG A 124 -17.35 -8.09 24.68
CA ARG A 124 -17.53 -7.50 23.34
C ARG A 124 -16.82 -8.35 22.30
N ILE A 125 -17.27 -8.23 21.05
CA ILE A 125 -16.58 -8.81 19.89
C ILE A 125 -16.04 -7.66 19.06
N LEU A 126 -14.72 -7.59 18.95
CA LEU A 126 -13.98 -6.44 18.39
C LEU A 126 -12.99 -6.88 17.32
N PHE A 127 -12.75 -5.99 16.38
CA PHE A 127 -11.63 -6.09 15.45
C PHE A 127 -10.31 -5.76 16.16
N SER A 128 -9.28 -6.56 15.95
CA SER A 128 -7.92 -6.28 16.46
C SER A 128 -6.88 -6.63 15.40
N ARG A 129 -5.82 -5.82 15.33
CA ARG A 129 -4.60 -6.14 14.55
C ARG A 129 -3.47 -6.65 15.43
N GLN A 130 -3.65 -6.65 16.72
CA GLN A 130 -2.66 -7.11 17.69
C GLN A 130 -3.27 -8.15 18.62
N MET A 131 -2.58 -9.24 18.80
CA MET A 131 -2.89 -10.24 19.81
C MET A 131 -2.03 -9.94 21.04
N LYS A 132 -2.68 -9.74 22.19
CA LYS A 132 -2.01 -9.48 23.47
C LYS A 132 -2.06 -10.73 24.35
N LYS A 133 -1.07 -10.93 25.21
CA LYS A 133 -1.12 -11.94 26.27
C LYS A 133 -2.02 -11.42 27.40
N ASP A 134 -3.33 -11.39 27.14
CA ASP A 134 -4.37 -11.01 28.10
C ASP A 134 -5.36 -12.18 28.27
N LYS A 135 -6.31 -12.05 29.19
CA LYS A 135 -7.33 -13.06 29.45
C LYS A 135 -8.45 -13.11 28.39
N ASN A 136 -8.25 -12.45 27.25
CA ASN A 136 -9.23 -12.39 26.17
C ASN A 136 -9.00 -13.50 25.14
N LYS A 137 -10.06 -13.84 24.39
CA LYS A 137 -9.97 -14.83 23.31
C LYS A 137 -9.76 -14.12 21.97
N TYR A 138 -8.87 -14.69 21.14
CA TYR A 138 -8.56 -14.20 19.82
C TYR A 138 -8.79 -15.29 18.78
N PHE A 139 -9.45 -14.94 17.68
CA PHE A 139 -9.75 -15.82 16.56
C PHE A 139 -9.04 -15.27 15.31
N GLY A 140 -8.43 -16.15 14.52
CA GLY A 140 -7.63 -15.79 13.35
C GLY A 140 -6.25 -16.47 13.35
N PRO A 141 -5.29 -16.04 12.54
CA PRO A 141 -5.32 -14.82 11.71
C PRO A 141 -6.28 -14.92 10.52
N PHE A 142 -6.95 -13.81 10.18
CA PHE A 142 -7.76 -13.71 8.97
C PHE A 142 -6.99 -12.96 7.89
N THR A 143 -7.28 -13.25 6.63
CA THR A 143 -6.60 -12.67 5.46
C THR A 143 -7.18 -11.34 5.01
N SER A 144 -8.43 -11.05 5.37
CA SER A 144 -9.15 -9.85 4.95
C SER A 144 -9.74 -9.10 6.13
N ALA A 145 -9.38 -7.82 6.27
CA ALA A 145 -9.98 -6.93 7.26
C ALA A 145 -11.47 -6.67 6.99
N GLY A 146 -11.89 -6.67 5.71
CA GLY A 146 -13.29 -6.60 5.32
C GLY A 146 -14.07 -7.81 5.82
N ALA A 147 -13.60 -9.03 5.50
CA ALA A 147 -14.27 -10.26 5.93
C ALA A 147 -14.39 -10.36 7.47
N VAL A 148 -13.41 -9.88 8.22
CA VAL A 148 -13.49 -9.82 9.70
C VAL A 148 -14.58 -8.87 10.16
N LYS A 149 -14.68 -7.67 9.57
CA LYS A 149 -15.73 -6.69 9.90
C LYS A 149 -17.11 -7.23 9.57
N ASP A 150 -17.27 -7.84 8.38
CA ASP A 150 -18.53 -8.45 7.96
C ASP A 150 -18.95 -9.60 8.89
N THR A 151 -17.99 -10.43 9.33
CA THR A 151 -18.23 -11.49 10.32
C THR A 151 -18.66 -10.94 11.67
N ILE A 152 -18.00 -9.88 12.16
CA ILE A 152 -18.36 -9.23 13.43
C ILE A 152 -19.77 -8.62 13.33
N GLU A 153 -20.11 -8.01 12.21
CA GLU A 153 -21.43 -7.43 11.97
C GLU A 153 -22.51 -8.54 11.93
N LEU A 154 -22.24 -9.63 11.23
CA LEU A 154 -23.15 -10.80 11.18
C LEU A 154 -23.38 -11.36 12.59
N ILE A 155 -22.33 -11.55 13.39
CA ILE A 155 -22.43 -12.02 14.78
C ILE A 155 -23.28 -11.07 15.63
N ARG A 156 -23.13 -9.75 15.46
CA ARG A 156 -23.95 -8.76 16.18
C ARG A 156 -25.43 -8.83 15.79
N LYS A 157 -25.72 -9.02 14.51
CA LYS A 157 -27.11 -9.19 14.06
C LYS A 157 -27.76 -10.46 14.62
N ILE A 158 -27.00 -11.55 14.73
CA ILE A 158 -27.53 -12.84 15.23
C ILE A 158 -27.65 -12.85 16.76
N TYR A 159 -26.57 -12.44 17.47
CA TYR A 159 -26.44 -12.64 18.92
C TYR A 159 -26.61 -11.35 19.73
N ARG A 160 -26.84 -10.19 19.09
CA ARG A 160 -27.10 -8.88 19.70
C ARG A 160 -26.07 -8.42 20.75
N ILE A 161 -24.78 -8.70 20.46
CA ILE A 161 -23.68 -8.41 21.37
C ILE A 161 -23.25 -6.94 21.24
N ARG A 162 -23.06 -6.27 22.39
CA ARG A 162 -22.69 -4.85 22.44
C ARG A 162 -21.38 -4.54 21.72
N ALA A 163 -21.30 -3.35 21.12
CA ALA A 163 -20.10 -2.82 20.47
C ALA A 163 -19.45 -1.64 21.24
N CYS A 164 -20.23 -1.00 22.15
CA CYS A 164 -19.83 0.25 22.81
C CYS A 164 -18.66 0.05 23.79
N SER A 165 -17.96 1.15 24.10
CA SER A 165 -16.81 1.19 25.01
C SER A 165 -17.20 1.44 26.47
N ARG A 166 -18.50 1.50 26.82
CA ARG A 166 -18.98 1.71 28.19
C ARG A 166 -18.42 0.66 29.15
N LYS A 167 -18.04 1.07 30.33
CA LYS A 167 -17.54 0.16 31.38
C LYS A 167 -18.73 -0.40 32.16
N LEU A 168 -19.15 -1.61 31.83
CA LEU A 168 -20.24 -2.29 32.53
C LEU A 168 -19.67 -3.22 33.60
N PRO A 169 -20.31 -3.26 34.81
CA PRO A 169 -21.61 -2.67 35.20
C PRO A 169 -21.58 -1.21 35.66
N GLN A 170 -20.43 -0.54 35.75
CA GLN A 170 -20.27 0.79 36.36
C GLN A 170 -21.08 1.90 35.63
N ASP A 171 -21.30 1.77 34.33
CA ASP A 171 -22.02 2.74 33.51
C ASP A 171 -23.47 2.31 33.21
N MET A 172 -24.04 1.37 33.98
CA MET A 172 -25.44 0.98 33.85
C MET A 172 -26.38 2.13 34.24
N GLY A 173 -27.40 2.35 33.40
CA GLY A 173 -28.47 3.33 33.69
C GLY A 173 -28.05 4.80 33.54
N LYS A 174 -26.80 5.13 33.22
CA LYS A 174 -26.35 6.54 33.11
C LYS A 174 -26.88 7.28 31.88
N ASP A 175 -27.08 6.59 30.78
CA ASP A 175 -27.50 7.19 29.51
C ASP A 175 -28.62 6.38 28.86
N ARG A 176 -29.32 6.97 27.88
CA ARG A 176 -30.33 6.28 27.09
C ARG A 176 -29.72 5.14 26.25
N PRO A 177 -30.53 4.13 25.84
CA PRO A 177 -30.10 3.10 24.89
C PRO A 177 -29.58 3.74 23.59
N CYS A 178 -28.51 3.22 23.04
CA CYS A 178 -27.93 3.73 21.80
C CYS A 178 -28.68 3.14 20.58
N LEU A 179 -28.35 3.68 19.37
CA LEU A 179 -28.95 3.25 18.11
C LEU A 179 -28.91 1.71 17.90
N TYR A 180 -27.85 1.03 18.31
CA TYR A 180 -27.73 -0.44 18.15
C TYR A 180 -28.83 -1.23 18.85
N TYR A 181 -29.40 -0.70 19.95
CA TYR A 181 -30.58 -1.31 20.57
C TYR A 181 -31.81 -1.16 19.69
N HIS A 182 -32.05 0.04 19.17
CA HIS A 182 -33.23 0.32 18.35
C HIS A 182 -33.24 -0.39 16.99
N ILE A 183 -32.05 -0.69 16.44
CA ILE A 183 -31.90 -1.50 15.22
C ILE A 183 -31.65 -2.99 15.52
N HIS A 184 -31.98 -3.46 16.71
CA HIS A 184 -31.92 -4.86 17.13
C HIS A 184 -30.55 -5.55 17.00
N GLN A 185 -29.45 -4.78 17.13
CA GLN A 185 -28.07 -5.30 17.11
C GLN A 185 -27.41 -5.32 18.49
N CYS A 186 -28.14 -4.97 19.56
CA CYS A 186 -27.68 -5.02 20.94
C CYS A 186 -28.87 -5.13 21.89
N ASP A 187 -28.83 -6.04 22.86
CA ASP A 187 -29.89 -6.19 23.87
C ASP A 187 -29.75 -5.22 25.07
N ALA A 188 -29.00 -4.13 24.89
CA ALA A 188 -28.82 -3.04 25.85
C ALA A 188 -28.47 -3.50 27.29
N PRO A 189 -27.40 -4.28 27.51
CA PRO A 189 -26.97 -4.62 28.88
C PRO A 189 -26.64 -3.39 29.71
N CYS A 190 -26.35 -2.25 29.06
CA CYS A 190 -26.13 -0.97 29.73
C CYS A 190 -27.39 -0.38 30.39
N GLN A 191 -28.59 -0.91 30.09
CA GLN A 191 -29.86 -0.54 30.69
C GLN A 191 -30.41 -1.65 31.58
N GLY A 192 -29.72 -2.78 31.69
CA GLY A 192 -30.23 -3.95 32.41
C GLY A 192 -31.38 -4.68 31.70
N TYR A 193 -31.59 -4.45 30.40
CA TYR A 193 -32.68 -5.11 29.63
C TYR A 193 -32.40 -6.59 29.35
N ILE A 194 -31.18 -7.05 29.55
CA ILE A 194 -30.79 -8.45 29.49
C ILE A 194 -30.02 -8.82 30.77
N SER A 195 -30.28 -10.01 31.31
CA SER A 195 -29.52 -10.52 32.44
C SER A 195 -28.07 -10.84 32.03
N GLN A 196 -27.13 -10.77 32.99
CA GLN A 196 -25.73 -11.14 32.73
C GLN A 196 -25.61 -12.60 32.28
N ALA A 197 -26.40 -13.51 32.85
CA ALA A 197 -26.40 -14.91 32.49
C ALA A 197 -26.86 -15.16 31.06
N ASP A 198 -27.93 -14.49 30.61
CA ASP A 198 -28.43 -14.64 29.24
C ASP A 198 -27.50 -13.97 28.23
N TYR A 199 -26.93 -12.80 28.58
CA TYR A 199 -25.92 -12.16 27.76
C TYR A 199 -24.69 -13.06 27.54
N GLN A 200 -24.22 -13.72 28.61
CA GLN A 200 -23.10 -14.66 28.51
C GLN A 200 -23.43 -15.91 27.69
N LYS A 201 -24.70 -16.37 27.66
CA LYS A 201 -25.14 -17.44 26.74
C LYS A 201 -24.98 -17.01 25.30
N SER A 202 -25.43 -15.79 24.95
CA SER A 202 -25.27 -15.23 23.59
C SER A 202 -23.78 -15.12 23.20
N VAL A 203 -22.92 -14.70 24.12
CA VAL A 203 -21.46 -14.65 23.88
C VAL A 203 -20.86 -16.05 23.67
N LYS A 204 -21.27 -17.04 24.46
CA LYS A 204 -20.83 -18.45 24.28
C LYS A 204 -21.22 -18.98 22.90
N GLN A 205 -22.45 -18.73 22.47
CA GLN A 205 -22.94 -19.14 21.14
C GLN A 205 -22.15 -18.44 20.00
N ALA A 206 -21.84 -17.17 20.16
CA ALA A 206 -20.99 -16.44 19.22
C ALA A 206 -19.56 -17.00 19.18
N VAL A 207 -19.02 -17.46 20.30
CA VAL A 207 -17.73 -18.15 20.35
C VAL A 207 -17.79 -19.50 19.63
N TRP A 208 -18.88 -20.27 19.80
CA TRP A 208 -19.08 -21.50 19.02
C TRP A 208 -19.15 -21.24 17.52
N PHE A 209 -19.87 -20.18 17.11
CA PHE A 209 -19.89 -19.74 15.72
C PHE A 209 -18.47 -19.41 15.20
N LEU A 210 -17.65 -18.68 15.96
CA LEU A 210 -16.27 -18.35 15.61
C LEU A 210 -15.36 -19.59 15.54
N ASN A 211 -15.68 -20.65 16.28
CA ASN A 211 -15.04 -21.96 16.19
C ASN A 211 -15.59 -22.82 15.04
N GLY A 212 -16.46 -22.27 14.18
CA GLY A 212 -16.97 -22.96 13.02
C GLY A 212 -18.13 -23.94 13.31
N GLN A 213 -18.76 -23.87 14.47
CA GLN A 213 -19.97 -24.64 14.80
C GLN A 213 -21.20 -23.88 14.29
N TYR A 214 -21.49 -24.01 12.99
CA TYR A 214 -22.59 -23.26 12.34
C TYR A 214 -23.96 -23.96 12.43
N GLU A 215 -24.00 -25.29 12.57
CA GLU A 215 -25.25 -26.06 12.59
C GLU A 215 -26.26 -25.56 13.62
N PRO A 216 -25.91 -25.30 14.90
CA PRO A 216 -26.87 -24.83 15.89
C PRO A 216 -27.53 -23.51 15.50
N VAL A 217 -26.75 -22.57 14.95
CA VAL A 217 -27.29 -21.26 14.53
C VAL A 217 -28.10 -21.36 13.26
N MET A 218 -27.73 -22.24 12.31
CA MET A 218 -28.53 -22.46 11.11
C MET A 218 -29.92 -23.03 11.47
N LYS A 219 -29.97 -24.04 12.34
CA LYS A 219 -31.26 -24.60 12.83
C LYS A 219 -32.10 -23.54 13.55
N TYR A 220 -31.49 -22.75 14.42
CA TYR A 220 -32.17 -21.65 15.12
C TYR A 220 -32.78 -20.64 14.13
N LEU A 221 -32.00 -20.20 13.14
CA LEU A 221 -32.50 -19.25 12.13
C LEU A 221 -33.57 -19.83 11.23
N GLU A 222 -33.47 -21.11 10.85
CA GLU A 222 -34.52 -21.84 10.08
C GLU A 222 -35.81 -21.92 10.85
N GLU A 223 -35.77 -22.25 12.14
CA GLU A 223 -36.93 -22.30 13.01
C GLU A 223 -37.59 -20.94 13.18
N LYS A 224 -36.77 -19.87 13.43
CA LYS A 224 -37.29 -18.51 13.52
C LYS A 224 -37.91 -18.02 12.21
N MET A 225 -37.28 -18.31 11.08
CA MET A 225 -37.83 -17.99 9.76
C MET A 225 -39.17 -18.66 9.52
N ARG A 226 -39.30 -19.96 9.87
CA ARG A 226 -40.54 -20.70 9.72
C ARG A 226 -41.64 -20.14 10.63
N THR A 227 -41.34 -19.90 11.91
CA THR A 227 -42.31 -19.32 12.86
C THR A 227 -42.77 -17.94 12.39
N ALA A 228 -41.88 -17.06 11.96
CA ALA A 228 -42.22 -15.75 11.42
C ALA A 228 -43.09 -15.83 10.15
N SER A 229 -42.86 -16.84 9.31
CA SER A 229 -43.70 -17.11 8.12
C SER A 229 -45.10 -17.61 8.51
N GLU A 230 -45.19 -18.51 9.50
CA GLU A 230 -46.45 -19.04 10.01
C GLU A 230 -47.31 -17.96 10.69
N THR A 231 -46.67 -16.99 11.34
CA THR A 231 -47.34 -15.83 11.97
C THR A 231 -47.56 -14.66 11.01
N MET A 232 -47.32 -14.84 9.69
CA MET A 232 -47.46 -13.83 8.64
C MET A 232 -46.54 -12.58 8.82
N GLU A 233 -45.49 -12.67 9.63
CA GLU A 233 -44.46 -11.62 9.80
C GLU A 233 -43.40 -11.72 8.70
N PHE A 234 -43.80 -11.49 7.46
CA PHE A 234 -42.96 -11.74 6.27
C PHE A 234 -41.65 -10.94 6.25
N GLU A 235 -41.63 -9.71 6.74
CA GLU A 235 -40.39 -8.91 6.83
C GLU A 235 -39.36 -9.57 7.75
N LYS A 236 -39.79 -10.09 8.91
CA LYS A 236 -38.90 -10.84 9.81
C LYS A 236 -38.47 -12.18 9.21
N ALA A 237 -39.35 -12.86 8.49
CA ALA A 237 -38.99 -14.09 7.80
C ALA A 237 -37.92 -13.87 6.73
N ILE A 238 -38.01 -12.77 5.98
CA ILE A 238 -36.96 -12.34 5.01
C ILE A 238 -35.65 -12.04 5.74
N GLU A 239 -35.68 -11.31 6.85
CA GLU A 239 -34.48 -11.00 7.64
C GLU A 239 -33.78 -12.28 8.11
N TYR A 240 -34.52 -13.27 8.67
CA TYR A 240 -33.94 -14.54 9.09
C TYR A 240 -33.41 -15.38 7.93
N ARG A 241 -34.05 -15.35 6.77
CA ARG A 241 -33.56 -16.00 5.55
C ARG A 241 -32.22 -15.41 5.12
N ASP A 242 -32.09 -14.08 5.08
CA ASP A 242 -30.89 -13.38 4.64
C ASP A 242 -29.71 -13.59 5.62
N LEU A 243 -30.00 -13.70 6.92
CA LEU A 243 -29.03 -14.11 7.94
C LEU A 243 -28.58 -15.55 7.73
N LEU A 244 -29.52 -16.48 7.48
CA LEU A 244 -29.22 -17.88 7.22
C LEU A 244 -28.36 -18.08 5.98
N ASP A 245 -28.64 -17.36 4.89
CA ASP A 245 -27.82 -17.38 3.67
C ASP A 245 -26.44 -16.81 3.90
N SER A 246 -26.30 -15.78 4.75
CA SER A 246 -25.02 -15.24 5.15
C SER A 246 -24.18 -16.24 5.95
N VAL A 247 -24.81 -16.97 6.88
CA VAL A 247 -24.17 -18.07 7.65
C VAL A 247 -23.74 -19.19 6.70
N ARG A 248 -24.59 -19.61 5.76
CA ARG A 248 -24.28 -20.65 4.76
C ARG A 248 -23.08 -20.26 3.89
N LYS A 249 -22.99 -19.01 3.46
CA LYS A 249 -21.83 -18.49 2.70
C LYS A 249 -20.53 -18.55 3.51
N VAL A 250 -20.58 -18.25 4.80
CA VAL A 250 -19.40 -18.38 5.69
C VAL A 250 -19.03 -19.85 5.87
N ALA A 251 -20.01 -20.72 6.10
CA ALA A 251 -19.80 -22.16 6.27
C ALA A 251 -19.24 -22.85 5.01
N GLN A 252 -19.70 -22.46 3.81
CA GLN A 252 -19.23 -23.02 2.54
C GLN A 252 -17.77 -22.72 2.22
N LYS A 253 -17.24 -21.55 2.66
CA LYS A 253 -15.84 -21.19 2.46
C LYS A 253 -14.87 -22.06 3.26
N GLN A 254 -15.34 -22.88 4.19
CA GLN A 254 -14.52 -23.69 5.12
C GLN A 254 -14.58 -25.20 4.83
N LYS A 255 -14.69 -25.62 3.58
CA LYS A 255 -14.89 -27.04 3.18
C LYS A 255 -13.72 -28.00 3.38
N ILE A 256 -12.53 -27.55 3.78
CA ILE A 256 -11.42 -28.45 4.07
C ILE A 256 -11.47 -28.78 5.56
N THR A 257 -12.04 -29.93 5.90
CA THR A 257 -12.09 -30.49 7.26
C THR A 257 -11.08 -31.64 7.35
N SER A 258 -10.11 -31.54 8.25
CA SER A 258 -9.28 -32.67 8.67
C SER A 258 -10.00 -33.42 9.80
N GLN A 259 -9.83 -34.75 9.87
CA GLN A 259 -10.39 -35.58 10.95
C GLN A 259 -9.81 -35.28 12.34
N SER A 260 -8.66 -34.60 12.43
CA SER A 260 -8.07 -34.19 13.70
C SER A 260 -8.41 -32.73 14.01
N MET A 261 -8.97 -32.48 15.20
CA MET A 261 -9.34 -31.14 15.70
C MET A 261 -8.12 -30.29 16.16
N GLU A 262 -6.97 -30.45 15.54
CA GLU A 262 -5.74 -29.76 15.94
C GLU A 262 -5.47 -28.51 15.11
N ASP A 263 -4.87 -27.51 15.77
CA ASP A 263 -4.38 -26.31 15.11
C ASP A 263 -3.08 -26.59 14.38
N ARG A 264 -3.02 -26.23 13.11
CA ARG A 264 -1.81 -26.37 12.29
C ARG A 264 -1.69 -25.28 11.24
N ASP A 265 -0.45 -25.02 10.85
CA ASP A 265 -0.13 -24.21 9.69
C ASP A 265 0.54 -25.09 8.64
N ILE A 266 0.13 -24.95 7.37
CA ILE A 266 0.68 -25.71 6.24
C ILE A 266 1.41 -24.72 5.36
N ILE A 267 2.72 -24.94 5.19
CA ILE A 267 3.62 -24.00 4.55
C ILE A 267 4.31 -24.69 3.38
N ALA A 268 4.13 -24.16 2.19
CA ALA A 268 4.82 -24.60 0.99
C ALA A 268 5.21 -23.40 0.13
N MET A 269 6.10 -23.59 -0.81
CA MET A 269 6.62 -22.51 -1.63
C MET A 269 6.79 -22.90 -3.10
N ALA A 270 6.84 -21.88 -3.93
CA ALA A 270 7.35 -21.95 -5.29
C ALA A 270 8.42 -20.88 -5.49
N LYS A 271 9.44 -21.18 -6.26
CA LYS A 271 10.50 -20.21 -6.62
C LYS A 271 10.80 -20.25 -8.11
N ASP A 272 11.36 -19.15 -8.59
CA ASP A 272 12.08 -19.06 -9.84
C ASP A 272 13.51 -18.51 -9.60
N GLU A 273 14.14 -17.94 -10.63
CA GLU A 273 15.51 -17.43 -10.53
C GLU A 273 15.68 -16.21 -9.61
N ARG A 274 14.63 -15.39 -9.43
CA ARG A 274 14.70 -14.09 -8.74
C ARG A 274 13.72 -13.94 -7.60
N ASP A 275 12.58 -14.62 -7.66
CA ASP A 275 11.48 -14.46 -6.73
C ASP A 275 11.03 -15.81 -6.18
N ALA A 276 10.54 -15.79 -4.94
CA ALA A 276 9.80 -16.91 -4.37
C ALA A 276 8.51 -16.44 -3.71
N VAL A 277 7.53 -17.32 -3.75
CA VAL A 277 6.24 -17.15 -3.06
C VAL A 277 6.08 -18.29 -2.08
N VAL A 278 5.88 -17.97 -0.82
CA VAL A 278 5.53 -18.93 0.23
C VAL A 278 4.03 -18.84 0.49
N GLN A 279 3.34 -19.95 0.41
CA GLN A 279 1.90 -20.07 0.72
C GLN A 279 1.75 -20.68 2.10
N VAL A 280 0.93 -20.05 2.94
CA VAL A 280 0.52 -20.55 4.25
C VAL A 280 -0.97 -20.82 4.26
N PHE A 281 -1.36 -22.01 4.72
CA PHE A 281 -2.74 -22.35 5.03
C PHE A 281 -2.90 -22.42 6.55
N PHE A 282 -3.87 -21.73 7.09
CA PHE A 282 -4.19 -21.70 8.51
C PHE A 282 -5.32 -22.68 8.81
N VAL A 283 -5.01 -23.75 9.52
CA VAL A 283 -6.01 -24.73 9.98
C VAL A 283 -6.20 -24.57 11.49
N ARG A 284 -7.45 -24.40 11.93
CA ARG A 284 -7.83 -24.28 13.34
C ARG A 284 -9.02 -25.19 13.61
N ASP A 285 -8.96 -25.94 14.70
CA ASP A 285 -9.95 -26.99 15.02
C ASP A 285 -10.23 -27.93 13.82
N GLY A 286 -9.15 -28.30 13.09
CA GLY A 286 -9.25 -29.16 11.90
C GLY A 286 -9.84 -28.47 10.65
N LYS A 287 -10.22 -27.19 10.68
CA LYS A 287 -10.82 -26.46 9.56
C LYS A 287 -9.86 -25.44 8.97
N LEU A 288 -9.83 -25.35 7.64
CA LEU A 288 -9.07 -24.30 6.96
C LEU A 288 -9.79 -22.95 7.12
N ILE A 289 -9.25 -22.09 7.98
CA ILE A 289 -9.83 -20.75 8.26
C ILE A 289 -9.29 -19.65 7.34
N GLY A 290 -8.17 -19.89 6.66
CA GLY A 290 -7.60 -18.91 5.76
C GLY A 290 -6.36 -19.41 5.02
N ARG A 291 -5.99 -18.66 4.00
CA ARG A 291 -4.75 -18.85 3.25
C ARG A 291 -4.09 -17.51 2.97
N GLU A 292 -2.78 -17.47 3.00
CA GLU A 292 -2.02 -16.25 2.71
C GLU A 292 -0.77 -16.61 1.93
N HIS A 293 -0.31 -15.68 1.09
CA HIS A 293 0.94 -15.83 0.37
C HIS A 293 1.89 -14.67 0.67
N PHE A 294 3.17 -14.98 0.64
CA PHE A 294 4.25 -14.07 0.97
C PHE A 294 5.30 -14.09 -0.11
N HIS A 295 5.75 -12.90 -0.51
CA HIS A 295 6.86 -12.76 -1.44
C HIS A 295 8.18 -12.73 -0.69
N MET A 296 9.14 -13.51 -1.16
CA MET A 296 10.52 -13.53 -0.65
C MET A 296 11.46 -12.96 -1.70
N ASN A 297 12.33 -12.04 -1.28
CA ASN A 297 13.41 -11.56 -2.12
C ASN A 297 14.53 -12.60 -2.12
N LEU A 298 14.81 -13.17 -3.26
CA LEU A 298 15.95 -14.06 -3.46
C LEU A 298 17.18 -13.25 -3.85
N THR A 299 18.34 -13.74 -3.45
CA THR A 299 19.63 -13.16 -3.82
C THR A 299 20.37 -14.02 -4.82
N GLY A 300 19.76 -15.16 -5.25
CA GLY A 300 20.21 -16.00 -6.37
C GLY A 300 20.08 -17.49 -6.18
N SER A 301 20.98 -18.15 -5.48
CA SER A 301 21.14 -19.60 -5.49
C SER A 301 20.59 -20.32 -4.26
N GLU A 302 19.66 -19.71 -3.53
CA GLU A 302 19.08 -20.32 -2.33
C GLU A 302 18.29 -21.59 -2.66
N SER A 303 18.48 -22.64 -1.85
CA SER A 303 17.66 -23.84 -1.88
C SER A 303 16.25 -23.58 -1.36
N LYS A 304 15.31 -24.47 -1.64
CA LYS A 304 13.96 -24.38 -1.06
C LYS A 304 13.99 -24.46 0.47
N ALA A 305 14.84 -25.33 1.02
CA ALA A 305 15.01 -25.48 2.47
C ALA A 305 15.49 -24.18 3.13
N GLU A 306 16.50 -23.50 2.56
CA GLU A 306 17.01 -22.21 3.05
C GLU A 306 15.95 -21.12 3.04
N ILE A 307 15.13 -21.05 1.96
CA ILE A 307 14.05 -20.07 1.83
C ILE A 307 12.96 -20.33 2.87
N LEU A 308 12.51 -21.58 3.01
CA LEU A 308 11.51 -21.96 4.00
C LEU A 308 12.01 -21.71 5.43
N ASN A 309 13.28 -22.04 5.72
CA ASN A 309 13.90 -21.79 7.01
C ASN A 309 13.90 -20.29 7.35
N SER A 310 14.32 -19.45 6.41
CA SER A 310 14.31 -17.98 6.56
C SER A 310 12.89 -17.44 6.74
N PHE A 311 11.93 -17.95 5.97
CA PHE A 311 10.53 -17.56 6.07
C PHE A 311 9.96 -17.91 7.45
N VAL A 312 10.10 -19.13 7.89
CA VAL A 312 9.53 -19.63 9.15
C VAL A 312 10.06 -18.83 10.35
N LYS A 313 11.36 -18.54 10.38
CA LYS A 313 11.98 -17.69 11.39
C LYS A 313 11.33 -16.29 11.45
N GLN A 314 11.27 -15.60 10.30
CA GLN A 314 10.75 -14.24 10.21
C GLN A 314 9.24 -14.19 10.48
N PHE A 315 8.49 -15.15 9.93
CA PHE A 315 7.04 -15.22 10.10
C PHE A 315 6.64 -15.42 11.56
N TYR A 316 7.19 -16.42 12.22
CA TYR A 316 6.85 -16.69 13.62
C TYR A 316 7.51 -15.73 14.61
N ALA A 317 8.60 -15.03 14.27
CA ALA A 317 9.09 -13.93 15.09
C ALA A 317 8.07 -12.78 15.21
N GLY A 318 7.29 -12.53 14.15
CA GLY A 318 6.26 -11.48 14.10
C GLY A 318 4.84 -11.95 14.44
N THR A 319 4.53 -13.24 14.33
CA THR A 319 3.18 -13.78 14.49
C THR A 319 2.91 -14.14 15.96
N PRO A 320 1.83 -13.63 16.57
CA PRO A 320 1.53 -13.87 17.99
C PRO A 320 0.99 -15.27 18.28
N PHE A 321 0.37 -15.93 17.30
CA PHE A 321 -0.19 -17.27 17.43
C PHE A 321 0.77 -18.33 16.89
N VAL A 322 0.96 -19.41 17.65
CA VAL A 322 1.79 -20.57 17.27
C VAL A 322 0.92 -21.83 17.33
N PRO A 323 0.74 -22.58 16.23
CA PRO A 323 -0.02 -23.83 16.21
C PRO A 323 0.74 -24.98 16.89
N HIS A 324 0.07 -26.12 17.10
CA HIS A 324 0.69 -27.32 17.64
C HIS A 324 1.61 -28.02 16.62
N GLU A 325 1.19 -28.07 15.37
CA GLU A 325 1.96 -28.63 14.26
C GLU A 325 2.16 -27.60 13.14
N ILE A 326 3.34 -27.62 12.56
CA ILE A 326 3.69 -26.85 11.36
C ILE A 326 4.13 -27.85 10.30
N TRP A 327 3.32 -27.97 9.25
CA TRP A 327 3.66 -28.84 8.12
C TRP A 327 4.42 -28.03 7.09
N VAL A 328 5.57 -28.54 6.69
CA VAL A 328 6.48 -27.89 5.74
C VAL A 328 6.77 -28.82 4.57
N GLN A 329 7.09 -28.23 3.43
CA GLN A 329 7.37 -28.96 2.19
C GLN A 329 8.69 -29.72 2.23
N GLU A 330 9.70 -29.18 2.93
CA GLU A 330 11.04 -29.76 3.07
C GLU A 330 11.53 -29.59 4.51
N GLU A 331 12.52 -30.37 4.89
CA GLU A 331 13.18 -30.28 6.21
C GLU A 331 13.89 -28.92 6.36
N LEU A 332 13.73 -28.30 7.51
CA LEU A 332 14.35 -27.02 7.84
C LEU A 332 15.70 -27.29 8.52
N GLU A 333 16.72 -26.51 8.18
CA GLU A 333 18.05 -26.61 8.81
C GLU A 333 18.00 -26.37 10.33
N ASP A 334 17.20 -25.41 10.77
CA ASP A 334 17.08 -25.01 12.17
C ASP A 334 15.80 -25.56 12.85
N ALA A 335 15.21 -26.64 12.34
CA ALA A 335 13.90 -27.14 12.78
C ALA A 335 13.81 -27.33 14.32
N GLU A 336 14.83 -27.93 14.94
CA GLU A 336 14.85 -28.21 16.38
C GLU A 336 14.92 -26.93 17.22
N VAL A 337 15.77 -25.98 16.83
CA VAL A 337 15.94 -24.71 17.54
C VAL A 337 14.69 -23.85 17.42
N ILE A 338 14.11 -23.78 16.20
CA ILE A 338 12.86 -23.05 15.96
C ILE A 338 11.72 -23.71 16.75
N ALA A 339 11.62 -25.05 16.75
CA ALA A 339 10.60 -25.76 17.51
C ALA A 339 10.73 -25.50 19.03
N SER A 340 11.94 -25.46 19.57
CA SER A 340 12.22 -25.12 20.96
C SER A 340 11.78 -23.70 21.30
N PHE A 341 12.12 -22.73 20.45
CA PHE A 341 11.68 -21.33 20.59
C PHE A 341 10.15 -21.20 20.57
N LEU A 342 9.50 -21.87 19.61
CA LEU A 342 8.04 -21.82 19.49
C LEU A 342 7.35 -22.54 20.66
N THR A 343 7.91 -23.62 21.15
CA THR A 343 7.44 -24.35 22.35
C THR A 343 7.49 -23.47 23.60
N ALA A 344 8.62 -22.79 23.84
CA ALA A 344 8.74 -21.85 24.95
C ALA A 344 7.73 -20.69 24.86
N ARG A 345 7.49 -20.19 23.65
CA ARG A 345 6.54 -19.09 23.39
C ARG A 345 5.08 -19.51 23.53
N ARG A 346 4.74 -20.71 23.08
CA ARG A 346 3.38 -21.27 23.15
C ARG A 346 3.06 -21.79 24.56
N GLY A 347 4.06 -22.29 25.27
CA GLY A 347 3.92 -23.01 26.57
C GLY A 347 3.54 -24.50 26.41
N GLN A 348 3.49 -25.02 25.19
CA GLN A 348 3.20 -26.42 24.85
C GLN A 348 4.04 -26.83 23.65
N LYS A 349 4.35 -28.13 23.52
CA LYS A 349 5.21 -28.68 22.46
C LYS A 349 4.72 -28.31 21.06
N VAL A 350 5.62 -27.78 20.23
CA VAL A 350 5.42 -27.49 18.81
C VAL A 350 6.28 -28.44 17.99
N ARG A 351 5.74 -28.98 16.88
CA ARG A 351 6.44 -29.91 16.01
C ARG A 351 6.40 -29.45 14.56
N PHE A 352 7.53 -29.62 13.88
CA PHE A 352 7.58 -29.57 12.42
C PHE A 352 7.33 -30.96 11.86
N VAL A 353 6.57 -31.04 10.77
CA VAL A 353 6.25 -32.30 10.07
C VAL A 353 6.46 -32.07 8.58
N VAL A 354 7.19 -32.99 7.94
CA VAL A 354 7.30 -33.06 6.47
C VAL A 354 6.47 -34.27 6.02
N PRO A 355 5.23 -34.07 5.57
CA PRO A 355 4.37 -35.17 5.14
C PRO A 355 4.89 -35.78 3.85
N LYS A 356 4.95 -37.12 3.79
CA LYS A 356 5.46 -37.88 2.62
C LYS A 356 4.39 -38.79 1.98
N MET A 357 3.17 -38.83 2.52
CA MET A 357 2.05 -39.62 1.97
C MET A 357 0.69 -39.18 2.50
N GLY A 358 -0.35 -39.49 1.75
CA GLY A 358 -1.74 -39.40 2.17
C GLY A 358 -2.32 -37.98 2.12
N GLU A 359 -3.34 -37.73 2.96
CA GLU A 359 -4.08 -36.45 2.99
C GLU A 359 -3.16 -35.26 3.38
N LYS A 360 -2.23 -35.50 4.29
CA LYS A 360 -1.30 -34.48 4.78
C LYS A 360 -0.39 -33.97 3.66
N GLU A 361 0.18 -34.88 2.86
CA GLU A 361 1.00 -34.54 1.71
C GLU A 361 0.19 -33.77 0.66
N ARG A 362 -1.04 -34.22 0.33
CA ARG A 362 -1.93 -33.54 -0.62
C ARG A 362 -2.21 -32.08 -0.24
N LEU A 363 -2.31 -31.79 1.05
CA LEU A 363 -2.51 -30.42 1.52
C LEU A 363 -1.26 -29.55 1.36
N VAL A 364 -0.06 -30.11 1.56
CA VAL A 364 1.21 -29.42 1.27
C VAL A 364 1.38 -29.20 -0.23
N GLU A 365 1.09 -30.19 -1.07
CA GLU A 365 1.09 -30.07 -2.53
C GLU A 365 0.07 -29.00 -3.01
N LEU A 366 -1.11 -28.95 -2.38
CA LEU A 366 -2.10 -27.91 -2.68
C LEU A 366 -1.57 -26.52 -2.34
N ALA A 367 -0.86 -26.37 -1.24
CA ALA A 367 -0.22 -25.11 -0.88
C ALA A 367 0.90 -24.76 -1.90
N GLU A 368 1.72 -25.71 -2.32
CA GLU A 368 2.73 -25.51 -3.37
C GLU A 368 2.09 -25.08 -4.70
N LYS A 369 1.01 -25.77 -5.12
CA LYS A 369 0.26 -25.41 -6.34
C LYS A 369 -0.27 -23.97 -6.28
N ASN A 370 -0.79 -23.55 -5.13
CA ASN A 370 -1.25 -22.17 -4.93
C ASN A 370 -0.06 -21.19 -5.01
N ALA A 371 1.08 -21.50 -4.42
CA ALA A 371 2.28 -20.67 -4.53
C ALA A 371 2.74 -20.53 -5.99
N LYS A 372 2.74 -21.61 -6.78
CA LYS A 372 3.05 -21.59 -8.22
C LYS A 372 2.08 -20.71 -9.01
N MET A 373 0.79 -20.78 -8.71
CA MET A 373 -0.23 -19.95 -9.38
C MET A 373 -0.01 -18.46 -9.11
N VAL A 374 0.26 -18.07 -7.86
CA VAL A 374 0.54 -16.68 -7.50
C VAL A 374 1.78 -16.19 -8.22
N LEU A 375 2.87 -16.97 -8.19
CA LEU A 375 4.14 -16.63 -8.84
C LEU A 375 3.95 -16.40 -10.37
N SER A 376 3.15 -17.25 -11.04
CA SER A 376 2.86 -17.10 -12.47
C SER A 376 1.98 -15.89 -12.78
N GLN A 377 0.95 -15.61 -11.96
CA GLN A 377 0.07 -14.45 -12.12
C GLN A 377 0.84 -13.14 -11.95
N ASP A 378 1.76 -13.08 -10.99
CA ASP A 378 2.60 -11.91 -10.78
C ASP A 378 3.53 -11.66 -11.97
N LYS A 379 4.12 -12.70 -12.54
CA LYS A 379 4.91 -12.58 -13.77
C LYS A 379 4.10 -12.03 -14.95
N GLU A 380 2.90 -12.56 -15.15
CA GLU A 380 2.01 -12.05 -16.19
C GLU A 380 1.62 -10.60 -15.94
N LYS A 381 1.34 -10.22 -14.69
CA LYS A 381 1.02 -8.85 -14.31
C LYS A 381 2.20 -7.91 -14.57
N ILE A 382 3.40 -8.28 -14.15
CA ILE A 382 4.63 -7.53 -14.41
C ILE A 382 4.86 -7.38 -15.92
N LYS A 383 4.77 -8.48 -16.66
CA LYS A 383 4.93 -8.47 -18.13
C LYS A 383 3.89 -7.58 -18.82
N ARG A 384 2.62 -7.63 -18.39
CA ARG A 384 1.57 -6.74 -18.89
C ARG A 384 1.86 -5.27 -18.55
N GLU A 385 2.33 -5.01 -17.33
CA GLU A 385 2.69 -3.65 -16.93
C GLU A 385 3.90 -3.11 -17.70
N GLU A 386 4.91 -3.95 -17.95
CA GLU A 386 6.05 -3.59 -18.82
C GLU A 386 5.61 -3.29 -20.24
N LEU A 387 4.74 -4.11 -20.82
CA LEU A 387 4.17 -3.87 -22.15
C LEU A 387 3.39 -2.55 -22.21
N ARG A 388 2.57 -2.26 -21.19
CA ARG A 388 1.77 -1.03 -21.08
C ARG A 388 2.58 0.24 -20.80
N THR A 389 3.82 0.11 -20.38
CA THR A 389 4.70 1.21 -20.02
C THR A 389 5.89 1.31 -20.97
N ILE A 390 6.98 0.64 -20.67
CA ILE A 390 8.23 0.69 -21.49
C ILE A 390 7.98 0.12 -22.89
N GLY A 391 7.26 -0.99 -23.01
CA GLY A 391 6.89 -1.58 -24.29
C GLY A 391 6.06 -0.63 -25.16
N ALA A 392 5.09 0.07 -24.56
CA ALA A 392 4.29 1.08 -25.26
C ALA A 392 5.14 2.28 -25.71
N MET A 393 6.10 2.74 -24.90
CA MET A 393 7.05 3.79 -25.29
C MET A 393 7.94 3.35 -26.46
N ASN A 394 8.46 2.12 -26.41
CA ASN A 394 9.26 1.56 -27.50
C ASN A 394 8.44 1.42 -28.78
N GLN A 395 7.17 1.06 -28.68
CA GLN A 395 6.25 0.97 -29.81
C GLN A 395 5.99 2.34 -30.45
N ILE A 396 5.75 3.39 -29.63
CA ILE A 396 5.64 4.77 -30.11
C ILE A 396 6.94 5.16 -30.85
N GLY A 397 8.10 4.88 -30.24
CA GLY A 397 9.39 5.16 -30.85
C GLY A 397 9.57 4.45 -32.19
N SER A 398 9.17 3.18 -32.30
CA SER A 398 9.27 2.42 -33.57
C SER A 398 8.43 3.01 -34.70
N TRP A 399 7.27 3.57 -34.41
CA TRP A 399 6.41 4.22 -35.42
C TRP A 399 7.01 5.50 -35.97
N ILE A 400 7.80 6.22 -35.19
CA ILE A 400 8.44 7.48 -35.59
C ILE A 400 9.94 7.34 -35.85
N GLY A 401 10.46 6.11 -35.87
CA GLY A 401 11.87 5.82 -36.16
C GLY A 401 12.85 6.24 -35.04
N LEU A 402 12.40 6.37 -33.81
CA LEU A 402 13.19 6.72 -32.64
C LEU A 402 13.37 5.54 -31.70
N SER A 403 14.53 5.44 -31.04
CA SER A 403 14.82 4.42 -30.05
C SER A 403 15.20 5.05 -28.70
N GLY A 404 14.95 4.34 -27.61
CA GLY A 404 15.40 4.74 -26.29
C GLY A 404 14.65 5.91 -25.66
N ILE A 405 13.43 6.22 -26.10
CA ILE A 405 12.57 7.26 -25.51
C ILE A 405 12.24 6.88 -24.06
N LYS A 406 12.66 7.71 -23.11
CA LYS A 406 12.40 7.53 -21.68
C LYS A 406 11.50 8.62 -21.12
N ARG A 407 11.69 9.87 -21.57
CA ARG A 407 10.96 11.04 -21.08
C ARG A 407 10.18 11.70 -22.20
N VAL A 408 8.88 11.83 -22.01
CA VAL A 408 7.97 12.52 -22.93
C VAL A 408 7.33 13.69 -22.17
N GLU A 409 7.31 14.85 -22.81
CA GLU A 409 6.52 16.00 -22.37
C GLU A 409 5.35 16.22 -23.33
N ALA A 410 4.13 16.29 -22.81
CA ALA A 410 2.95 16.59 -23.62
C ALA A 410 2.33 17.92 -23.21
N TYR A 411 1.85 18.66 -24.22
CA TYR A 411 1.35 20.01 -24.10
C TYR A 411 -0.06 20.14 -24.63
N ASP A 412 -0.90 20.85 -23.86
CA ASP A 412 -2.27 21.21 -24.24
C ASP A 412 -2.53 22.66 -23.92
N ILE A 413 -3.23 23.39 -24.82
CA ILE A 413 -3.75 24.72 -24.59
C ILE A 413 -5.26 24.64 -24.43
N SER A 414 -5.75 25.14 -23.32
CA SER A 414 -7.17 25.18 -23.03
C SER A 414 -7.67 26.62 -22.97
N ASN A 415 -8.64 26.94 -23.83
CA ASN A 415 -9.34 28.22 -23.89
C ASN A 415 -10.78 27.99 -23.45
N ILE A 416 -11.23 28.71 -22.43
CA ILE A 416 -12.64 28.69 -22.06
C ILE A 416 -13.20 30.10 -22.24
N SER A 417 -14.29 30.22 -22.99
CA SER A 417 -14.97 31.43 -23.43
C SER A 417 -14.93 32.55 -22.35
N GLY A 418 -14.21 33.65 -22.64
CA GLY A 418 -14.16 34.86 -21.83
C GLY A 418 -13.08 34.88 -20.73
N PHE A 419 -12.23 33.87 -20.56
CA PHE A 419 -11.14 33.83 -19.59
C PHE A 419 -9.77 33.59 -20.22
N GLU A 420 -8.72 33.90 -19.48
CA GLU A 420 -7.33 33.77 -19.89
C GLU A 420 -6.99 32.35 -20.37
N SER A 421 -6.28 32.25 -21.49
CA SER A 421 -5.75 30.99 -22.01
C SER A 421 -4.73 30.40 -21.05
N VAL A 422 -4.71 29.08 -20.93
CA VAL A 422 -3.83 28.33 -20.04
C VAL A 422 -3.13 27.20 -20.80
N GLY A 423 -1.81 27.13 -20.66
CA GLY A 423 -1.04 25.98 -21.12
C GLY A 423 -0.79 24.99 -20.01
N SER A 424 -0.93 23.72 -20.31
CA SER A 424 -0.54 22.61 -19.44
C SER A 424 0.65 21.85 -20.03
N MET A 425 1.57 21.44 -19.16
CA MET A 425 2.67 20.52 -19.48
C MET A 425 2.57 19.32 -18.53
N ILE A 426 2.44 18.16 -19.09
CA ILE A 426 2.53 16.89 -18.35
C ILE A 426 3.78 16.14 -18.78
N VAL A 427 4.26 15.27 -17.90
CA VAL A 427 5.48 14.50 -18.11
C VAL A 427 5.23 13.02 -17.87
N TYR A 428 5.67 12.20 -18.80
CA TYR A 428 5.73 10.75 -18.65
C TYR A 428 7.19 10.28 -18.67
N GLU A 429 7.54 9.41 -17.74
CA GLU A 429 8.88 8.82 -17.66
C GLU A 429 8.75 7.30 -17.63
N ASN A 430 9.41 6.61 -18.59
CA ASN A 430 9.29 5.17 -18.79
C ASN A 430 7.82 4.70 -18.90
N GLY A 431 6.98 5.46 -19.60
CA GLY A 431 5.55 5.17 -19.81
C GLY A 431 4.64 5.42 -18.60
N ARG A 432 5.14 6.04 -17.51
CA ARG A 432 4.38 6.37 -16.30
C ARG A 432 4.32 7.88 -16.06
N PRO A 433 3.21 8.40 -15.53
CA PRO A 433 3.07 9.82 -15.26
C PRO A 433 4.03 10.28 -14.14
N LYS A 434 4.82 11.31 -14.41
CA LYS A 434 5.75 11.96 -13.47
C LYS A 434 5.13 13.25 -12.92
N ARG A 435 4.13 13.15 -12.08
CA ARG A 435 3.31 14.27 -11.61
C ARG A 435 4.09 15.43 -10.96
N ASN A 436 5.23 15.14 -10.33
CA ASN A 436 6.08 16.16 -9.73
C ASN A 436 6.67 17.14 -10.76
N ASP A 437 6.77 16.71 -12.02
CA ASP A 437 7.32 17.51 -13.14
C ASP A 437 6.22 18.20 -13.95
N TYR A 438 4.94 18.04 -13.63
CA TYR A 438 3.82 18.73 -14.29
C TYR A 438 3.88 20.23 -14.03
N ARG A 439 3.61 21.05 -15.05
CA ARG A 439 3.60 22.52 -14.93
C ARG A 439 2.38 23.13 -15.57
N LYS A 440 1.91 24.24 -15.00
CA LYS A 440 0.78 25.06 -15.46
C LYS A 440 1.32 26.43 -15.86
N PHE A 441 0.97 26.89 -17.04
CA PHE A 441 1.42 28.15 -17.59
C PHE A 441 0.22 29.06 -17.81
N ARG A 442 0.17 30.19 -17.11
CA ARG A 442 -0.75 31.27 -17.42
C ARG A 442 -0.19 32.03 -18.61
N ILE A 443 -0.96 32.19 -19.67
CA ILE A 443 -0.59 32.98 -20.85
C ILE A 443 -0.61 34.46 -20.47
N ARG A 444 0.39 35.21 -20.87
CA ARG A 444 0.59 36.62 -20.48
C ARG A 444 0.64 37.57 -21.65
N THR A 445 1.14 37.15 -22.79
CA THR A 445 1.44 38.01 -23.95
C THR A 445 0.40 37.94 -25.04
N VAL A 446 -0.46 36.91 -25.03
CA VAL A 446 -1.48 36.66 -26.05
C VAL A 446 -2.83 37.18 -25.59
N GLN A 447 -3.45 38.06 -26.36
CA GLN A 447 -4.81 38.54 -26.15
C GLN A 447 -5.79 37.76 -27.04
N GLY A 448 -6.87 37.25 -26.44
CA GLY A 448 -7.90 36.49 -27.13
C GLY A 448 -7.54 35.00 -27.38
N PRO A 449 -8.44 34.24 -27.99
CA PRO A 449 -8.28 32.79 -28.22
C PRO A 449 -7.34 32.53 -29.41
N ASN A 450 -6.06 32.42 -29.14
CA ASN A 450 -5.04 32.06 -30.13
C ASN A 450 -4.15 30.96 -29.57
N ASP A 451 -4.51 29.71 -29.88
CA ASP A 451 -3.82 28.52 -29.38
C ASP A 451 -2.37 28.41 -29.86
N TYR A 452 -2.11 28.85 -31.09
CA TYR A 452 -0.76 28.81 -31.67
C TYR A 452 0.21 29.76 -30.96
N ALA A 453 -0.21 31.02 -30.78
CA ALA A 453 0.58 32.02 -30.08
C ALA A 453 0.77 31.64 -28.59
N SER A 454 -0.28 31.09 -27.97
CA SER A 454 -0.24 30.61 -26.59
C SER A 454 0.74 29.43 -26.43
N MET A 455 0.71 28.48 -27.35
CA MET A 455 1.64 27.34 -27.36
C MET A 455 3.09 27.82 -27.54
N ARG A 456 3.34 28.78 -28.42
CA ARG A 456 4.66 29.39 -28.60
C ARG A 456 5.18 30.00 -27.31
N GLU A 457 4.35 30.79 -26.59
CA GLU A 457 4.72 31.38 -25.30
C GLU A 457 5.11 30.31 -24.28
N VAL A 458 4.31 29.24 -24.16
CA VAL A 458 4.55 28.14 -23.20
C VAL A 458 5.90 27.47 -23.48
N LEU A 459 6.15 27.09 -24.72
CA LEU A 459 7.35 26.38 -25.14
C LEU A 459 8.61 27.26 -24.97
N LEU A 460 8.54 28.53 -25.39
CA LEU A 460 9.63 29.48 -25.19
C LEU A 460 9.99 29.58 -23.70
N ARG A 461 9.00 29.82 -22.84
CA ARG A 461 9.23 29.94 -21.39
C ARG A 461 9.80 28.66 -20.79
N ARG A 462 9.30 27.49 -21.20
CA ARG A 462 9.77 26.19 -20.71
C ARG A 462 11.24 25.96 -21.07
N PHE A 463 11.59 26.13 -22.33
CA PHE A 463 12.91 25.76 -22.82
C PHE A 463 13.97 26.82 -22.53
N SER A 464 13.64 28.12 -22.57
CA SER A 464 14.55 29.17 -22.14
C SER A 464 14.92 29.01 -20.67
N HIS A 465 13.92 28.74 -19.80
CA HIS A 465 14.18 28.50 -18.37
C HIS A 465 15.00 27.23 -18.13
N GLY A 466 14.81 26.20 -18.97
CA GLY A 466 15.62 24.98 -18.94
C GLY A 466 17.08 25.25 -19.32
N LEU A 467 17.31 26.01 -20.36
CA LEU A 467 18.66 26.40 -20.81
C LEU A 467 19.39 27.25 -19.78
N GLU A 468 18.73 28.26 -19.19
CA GLU A 468 19.26 29.07 -18.10
C GLU A 468 19.62 28.25 -16.88
N GLY A 469 18.70 27.36 -16.47
CA GLY A 469 18.91 26.44 -15.37
C GLY A 469 20.11 25.49 -15.58
N THR A 470 20.24 24.97 -16.81
CA THR A 470 21.38 24.11 -17.20
C THR A 470 22.70 24.86 -17.11
N LYS A 471 22.79 26.09 -17.66
CA LYS A 471 24.00 26.94 -17.57
C LYS A 471 24.38 27.23 -16.12
N LYS A 472 23.39 27.57 -15.28
CA LYS A 472 23.63 27.86 -13.86
C LYS A 472 24.11 26.61 -13.10
N MET A 473 23.48 25.45 -13.29
CA MET A 473 23.90 24.21 -12.63
C MET A 473 25.29 23.74 -13.08
N GLN A 474 25.61 23.88 -14.35
CA GLN A 474 26.95 23.59 -14.87
C GLN A 474 28.01 24.50 -14.24
N ALA A 475 27.72 25.78 -14.06
CA ALA A 475 28.63 26.73 -13.39
C ALA A 475 28.84 26.42 -11.90
N GLU A 476 27.80 25.86 -11.23
CA GLU A 476 27.82 25.51 -9.81
C GLU A 476 28.27 24.04 -9.55
N GLY A 477 28.57 23.25 -10.59
CA GLY A 477 28.97 21.84 -10.46
C GLY A 477 27.84 20.93 -9.95
N GLY A 478 26.58 21.34 -10.12
CA GLY A 478 25.41 20.62 -9.67
C GLY A 478 24.96 19.48 -10.61
N ASP A 479 24.20 18.52 -10.08
CA ASP A 479 23.61 17.44 -10.88
C ASP A 479 22.38 17.94 -11.65
N LEU A 480 22.46 17.95 -12.99
CA LEU A 480 21.37 18.33 -13.89
C LEU A 480 20.08 17.51 -13.69
N ALA A 481 20.19 16.30 -13.12
CA ALA A 481 19.04 15.46 -12.80
C ALA A 481 18.17 16.00 -11.65
N MET A 482 18.70 16.90 -10.83
CA MET A 482 17.98 17.49 -9.70
C MET A 482 17.14 18.73 -10.05
N GLY A 483 17.37 19.36 -11.19
CA GLY A 483 16.64 20.54 -11.62
C GLY A 483 15.31 20.20 -12.33
N SER A 484 14.24 20.91 -11.99
CA SER A 484 12.91 20.60 -12.50
C SER A 484 12.72 20.90 -14.00
N PHE A 485 13.49 21.86 -14.57
CA PHE A 485 13.45 22.26 -15.98
C PHE A 485 14.73 21.91 -16.76
N THR A 486 15.79 21.48 -16.10
CA THR A 486 17.06 21.11 -16.72
C THR A 486 17.05 19.76 -17.44
N ARG A 487 16.04 18.93 -17.14
CA ARG A 487 15.85 17.64 -17.81
C ARG A 487 14.97 17.85 -19.06
N PHE A 488 15.59 17.84 -20.22
CA PHE A 488 14.87 17.92 -21.49
C PHE A 488 14.21 16.58 -21.83
N PRO A 489 13.07 16.59 -22.55
CA PRO A 489 12.41 15.36 -23.00
C PRO A 489 13.12 14.75 -24.22
N ASP A 490 12.95 13.44 -24.39
CA ASP A 490 13.38 12.70 -25.58
C ASP A 490 12.35 12.85 -26.73
N LEU A 491 11.12 13.23 -26.39
CA LEU A 491 10.02 13.44 -27.33
C LEU A 491 9.03 14.47 -26.78
N LEU A 492 8.65 15.43 -27.65
CA LEU A 492 7.51 16.32 -27.41
C LEU A 492 6.25 15.79 -28.07
N MET A 493 5.14 15.81 -27.35
CA MET A 493 3.82 15.47 -27.85
C MET A 493 2.89 16.68 -27.78
N MET A 494 2.37 17.10 -28.93
CA MET A 494 1.47 18.24 -29.04
C MET A 494 0.02 17.73 -29.16
N ASP A 495 -0.91 18.32 -28.39
CA ASP A 495 -2.34 17.99 -28.50
C ASP A 495 -2.96 18.64 -29.73
N GLY A 496 -2.50 18.22 -30.91
CA GLY A 496 -2.95 18.71 -32.19
C GLY A 496 -2.09 18.22 -33.34
N GLY A 497 -2.51 18.57 -34.55
CA GLY A 497 -1.83 18.14 -35.79
C GLY A 497 -0.72 19.10 -36.23
N ARG A 498 -0.57 19.22 -37.55
CA ARG A 498 0.49 19.95 -38.24
C ARG A 498 0.80 21.36 -37.70
N GLY A 499 -0.25 22.15 -37.39
CA GLY A 499 -0.05 23.54 -36.96
C GLY A 499 0.70 23.65 -35.63
N GLN A 500 0.32 22.87 -34.62
CA GLN A 500 0.98 22.89 -33.33
C GLN A 500 2.40 22.30 -33.37
N VAL A 501 2.61 21.26 -34.15
CA VAL A 501 3.94 20.68 -34.39
C VAL A 501 4.88 21.71 -35.02
N ASN A 502 4.44 22.47 -36.04
CA ASN A 502 5.26 23.49 -36.66
C ASN A 502 5.68 24.59 -35.70
N ILE A 503 4.76 25.07 -34.87
CA ILE A 503 5.09 26.06 -33.82
C ILE A 503 6.16 25.53 -32.85
N ALA A 504 6.04 24.27 -32.41
CA ALA A 504 7.03 23.67 -31.54
C ALA A 504 8.41 23.57 -32.23
N LEU A 505 8.43 23.15 -33.48
CA LEU A 505 9.68 23.08 -34.27
C LEU A 505 10.32 24.47 -34.51
N GLU A 506 9.51 25.53 -34.71
CA GLU A 506 10.02 26.92 -34.79
C GLU A 506 10.68 27.36 -33.50
N VAL A 507 10.04 27.15 -32.35
CA VAL A 507 10.59 27.50 -31.04
C VAL A 507 11.89 26.73 -30.76
N LEU A 508 11.92 25.44 -31.05
CA LEU A 508 13.12 24.63 -30.83
C LEU A 508 14.30 25.09 -31.72
N ARG A 509 14.04 25.46 -32.98
CA ARG A 509 15.06 26.04 -33.89
C ARG A 509 15.59 27.37 -33.34
N GLU A 510 14.71 28.27 -32.90
CA GLU A 510 15.08 29.55 -32.30
C GLU A 510 16.02 29.37 -31.08
N LEU A 511 15.76 28.34 -30.29
CA LEU A 511 16.55 28.00 -29.09
C LEU A 511 17.71 27.04 -29.37
N GLN A 512 17.95 26.64 -30.60
CA GLN A 512 19.00 25.69 -31.03
C GLN A 512 18.90 24.34 -30.29
N LEU A 513 17.68 23.83 -30.12
CA LEU A 513 17.40 22.54 -29.49
C LEU A 513 16.94 21.51 -30.55
N GLU A 514 17.53 20.32 -30.49
CA GLU A 514 17.16 19.18 -31.34
C GLU A 514 16.33 18.17 -30.55
N ILE A 515 15.03 18.45 -30.40
CA ILE A 515 14.10 17.55 -29.72
C ILE A 515 13.02 17.11 -30.73
N PRO A 516 12.80 15.82 -30.93
CA PRO A 516 11.73 15.32 -31.78
C PRO A 516 10.35 15.80 -31.32
N VAL A 517 9.50 16.22 -32.27
CA VAL A 517 8.14 16.71 -32.01
C VAL A 517 7.13 15.88 -32.75
N CYS A 518 6.14 15.37 -32.05
CA CYS A 518 5.05 14.59 -32.59
C CYS A 518 3.69 15.22 -32.24
N GLY A 519 2.76 15.25 -33.17
CA GLY A 519 1.38 15.69 -32.95
C GLY A 519 0.45 14.50 -32.72
N MET A 520 -0.49 14.63 -31.78
CA MET A 520 -1.58 13.66 -31.57
C MET A 520 -2.79 14.06 -32.40
N VAL A 521 -3.01 13.38 -33.52
CA VAL A 521 -4.08 13.70 -34.45
C VAL A 521 -5.41 13.18 -33.94
N LYS A 522 -6.44 14.03 -34.00
CA LYS A 522 -7.82 13.69 -33.62
C LYS A 522 -8.70 13.40 -34.84
N ASP A 523 -9.68 12.54 -34.64
CA ASP A 523 -10.78 12.35 -35.61
C ASP A 523 -11.88 13.40 -35.38
N ASP A 524 -12.93 13.38 -36.20
CA ASP A 524 -14.07 14.31 -36.13
C ASP A 524 -14.85 14.20 -34.79
N ASN A 525 -14.66 13.13 -34.04
CA ASN A 525 -15.22 12.91 -32.71
C ASN A 525 -14.24 13.30 -31.58
N HIS A 526 -13.18 14.04 -31.87
CA HIS A 526 -12.13 14.46 -30.95
C HIS A 526 -11.35 13.29 -30.29
N ARG A 527 -11.34 12.11 -30.89
CA ARG A 527 -10.59 10.94 -30.41
C ARG A 527 -9.28 10.82 -31.15
N THR A 528 -8.23 10.36 -30.46
CA THR A 528 -6.94 10.09 -31.08
C THR A 528 -7.11 9.15 -32.28
N ARG A 529 -6.57 9.53 -33.42
CA ARG A 529 -6.60 8.75 -34.67
C ARG A 529 -5.23 8.25 -35.08
N GLY A 530 -4.20 9.05 -34.87
CA GLY A 530 -2.84 8.77 -35.32
C GLY A 530 -1.82 9.73 -34.77
N LEU A 531 -0.60 9.59 -35.18
CA LEU A 531 0.49 10.53 -34.91
C LEU A 531 0.86 11.32 -36.17
N TYR A 532 1.25 12.58 -36.00
CA TYR A 532 1.83 13.42 -37.02
C TYR A 532 3.29 13.66 -36.73
N TYR A 533 4.17 13.17 -37.59
CA TYR A 533 5.61 13.27 -37.42
C TYR A 533 6.29 13.49 -38.78
N GLN A 534 7.28 14.42 -38.86
CA GLN A 534 8.02 14.75 -40.06
C GLN A 534 7.12 14.97 -41.32
N ASN A 535 6.06 15.73 -41.16
CA ASN A 535 5.07 16.05 -42.19
C ASN A 535 4.25 14.86 -42.69
N VAL A 536 4.26 13.74 -42.04
CA VAL A 536 3.48 12.54 -42.35
C VAL A 536 2.55 12.19 -41.20
N GLU A 537 1.30 11.86 -41.56
CA GLU A 537 0.39 11.24 -40.59
C GLU A 537 0.62 9.74 -40.56
N ILE A 538 0.93 9.21 -39.42
CA ILE A 538 1.21 7.79 -39.17
C ILE A 538 -0.06 7.16 -38.63
N PRO A 539 -0.72 6.25 -39.39
CA PRO A 539 -1.85 5.50 -38.88
C PRO A 539 -1.40 4.52 -37.80
N ILE A 540 -2.19 4.40 -36.70
CA ILE A 540 -1.85 3.58 -35.56
C ILE A 540 -2.93 2.54 -35.33
N ASP A 541 -2.52 1.32 -34.96
CA ASP A 541 -3.45 0.29 -34.50
C ASP A 541 -4.05 0.70 -33.13
N ARG A 542 -5.36 0.89 -33.13
CA ARG A 542 -6.12 1.32 -31.91
C ARG A 542 -6.11 0.28 -30.78
N HIS A 543 -5.75 -0.96 -31.07
CA HIS A 543 -5.66 -2.04 -30.07
C HIS A 543 -4.25 -2.17 -29.46
N SER A 544 -3.29 -1.43 -29.97
CA SER A 544 -1.90 -1.47 -29.49
C SER A 544 -1.71 -0.77 -28.16
N GLU A 545 -0.75 -1.23 -27.36
CA GLU A 545 -0.39 -0.59 -26.07
C GLU A 545 0.19 0.82 -26.26
N GLY A 546 0.88 1.07 -27.39
CA GLY A 546 1.35 2.40 -27.77
C GLY A 546 0.21 3.38 -27.98
N PHE A 547 -0.85 2.97 -28.70
CA PHE A 547 -2.06 3.80 -28.88
C PHE A 547 -2.75 4.10 -27.54
N GLN A 548 -2.89 3.09 -26.69
CA GLN A 548 -3.48 3.28 -25.36
C GLN A 548 -2.63 4.23 -24.48
N LEU A 549 -1.31 4.21 -24.63
CA LEU A 549 -0.43 5.14 -23.91
C LEU A 549 -0.61 6.57 -24.43
N ILE A 550 -0.67 6.79 -25.75
CA ILE A 550 -0.93 8.11 -26.36
C ILE A 550 -2.26 8.67 -25.87
N THR A 551 -3.32 7.85 -25.89
CA THR A 551 -4.65 8.24 -25.40
C THR A 551 -4.58 8.65 -23.91
N ARG A 552 -3.89 7.87 -23.08
CA ARG A 552 -3.69 8.22 -21.65
C ARG A 552 -2.91 9.53 -21.46
N ILE A 553 -1.90 9.79 -22.30
CA ILE A 553 -1.14 11.04 -22.27
C ILE A 553 -2.05 12.20 -22.66
N GLN A 554 -2.83 12.06 -23.72
CA GLN A 554 -3.75 13.09 -24.19
C GLN A 554 -4.84 13.41 -23.18
N ASP A 555 -5.51 12.39 -22.63
CA ASP A 555 -6.54 12.53 -21.60
C ASP A 555 -5.99 13.20 -20.34
N GLU A 556 -4.78 12.86 -19.91
CA GLU A 556 -4.13 13.43 -18.74
C GLU A 556 -3.73 14.90 -18.97
N ALA A 557 -3.25 15.27 -20.18
CA ALA A 557 -2.93 16.65 -20.53
C ALA A 557 -4.21 17.52 -20.45
N HIS A 558 -5.27 17.05 -21.07
CA HIS A 558 -6.57 17.71 -21.05
C HIS A 558 -7.18 17.81 -19.64
N ARG A 559 -7.16 16.72 -18.89
CA ARG A 559 -7.61 16.69 -17.48
C ARG A 559 -6.86 17.72 -16.63
N PHE A 560 -5.53 17.79 -16.78
CA PHE A 560 -4.69 18.70 -16.01
C PHE A 560 -4.94 20.18 -16.36
N ALA A 561 -5.22 20.48 -17.63
CA ALA A 561 -5.62 21.80 -18.07
C ALA A 561 -6.97 22.22 -17.47
N ILE A 562 -7.99 21.37 -17.54
CA ILE A 562 -9.32 21.64 -16.97
C ILE A 562 -9.24 21.87 -15.44
N GLU A 563 -8.48 21.06 -14.73
CA GLU A 563 -8.31 21.22 -13.27
C GLU A 563 -7.74 22.60 -12.91
N TYR A 564 -6.82 23.12 -13.74
CA TYR A 564 -6.26 24.44 -13.54
C TYR A 564 -7.28 25.55 -13.77
N HIS A 565 -8.08 25.47 -14.81
CA HIS A 565 -9.18 26.41 -15.06
C HIS A 565 -10.18 26.46 -13.90
N ARG A 566 -10.57 25.30 -13.37
CA ARG A 566 -11.45 25.23 -12.18
C ARG A 566 -10.82 25.93 -10.97
N SER A 567 -9.53 25.75 -10.76
CA SER A 567 -8.76 26.40 -9.69
C SER A 567 -8.69 27.92 -9.87
N LEU A 568 -8.53 28.43 -11.10
CA LEU A 568 -8.52 29.88 -11.40
C LEU A 568 -9.91 30.49 -11.19
N ARG A 569 -10.96 29.88 -11.76
CA ARG A 569 -12.34 30.33 -11.56
C ARG A 569 -12.72 30.40 -10.08
N GLY A 570 -12.39 29.38 -9.29
CA GLY A 570 -12.64 29.38 -7.85
C GLY A 570 -11.94 30.55 -7.16
N LYS A 571 -10.71 30.89 -7.55
CA LYS A 571 -9.97 32.03 -6.98
C LYS A 571 -10.56 33.39 -7.39
N GLU A 572 -10.99 33.52 -8.64
CA GLU A 572 -11.59 34.75 -9.14
C GLU A 572 -12.99 34.97 -8.60
N GLN A 573 -13.80 33.93 -8.50
CA GLN A 573 -15.13 33.96 -7.88
C GLN A 573 -15.06 34.40 -6.41
N VAL A 574 -14.09 33.85 -5.67
CA VAL A 574 -13.77 34.25 -4.29
C VAL A 574 -13.30 35.70 -4.22
N ARG A 575 -12.49 36.14 -5.17
CA ARG A 575 -12.01 37.52 -5.23
C ARG A 575 -13.13 38.49 -5.50
N SER A 576 -13.99 38.20 -6.47
CA SER A 576 -15.13 39.05 -6.83
C SER A 576 -16.13 39.24 -5.67
N VAL A 577 -16.60 38.15 -5.08
CA VAL A 577 -17.65 38.20 -4.02
C VAL A 577 -17.17 38.89 -2.75
N LEU A 578 -15.93 38.70 -2.31
CA LEU A 578 -15.42 39.35 -1.10
C LEU A 578 -14.94 40.80 -1.34
N ASP A 579 -14.59 41.16 -2.58
CA ASP A 579 -14.19 42.53 -2.93
C ASP A 579 -15.39 43.48 -3.00
N ASP A 580 -16.61 42.96 -3.17
CA ASP A 580 -17.86 43.74 -3.16
C ASP A 580 -18.30 44.14 -1.74
N ILE A 581 -17.68 43.57 -0.71
CA ILE A 581 -18.03 43.87 0.70
C ILE A 581 -17.25 45.07 1.20
N LYS A 582 -17.97 46.11 1.55
CA LYS A 582 -17.39 47.37 2.09
C LYS A 582 -16.54 47.07 3.34
N GLY A 583 -15.27 47.44 3.28
CA GLY A 583 -14.33 47.24 4.39
C GLY A 583 -13.51 45.94 4.32
N ILE A 584 -13.69 45.07 3.31
CA ILE A 584 -12.90 43.87 3.08
C ILE A 584 -11.88 44.12 1.98
N GLY A 585 -10.69 44.58 2.38
CA GLY A 585 -9.56 44.72 1.48
C GLY A 585 -8.74 43.42 1.33
N PRO A 586 -7.68 43.43 0.47
CA PRO A 586 -6.88 42.24 0.16
C PRO A 586 -6.34 41.50 1.37
N ALA A 587 -5.96 42.20 2.43
CA ALA A 587 -5.41 41.61 3.66
C ALA A 587 -6.47 40.83 4.44
N ARG A 588 -7.66 41.41 4.66
CA ARG A 588 -8.79 40.77 5.35
C ARG A 588 -9.36 39.61 4.55
N ARG A 589 -9.49 39.73 3.23
CA ARG A 589 -9.88 38.63 2.35
C ARG A 589 -8.92 37.44 2.47
N LYS A 590 -7.58 37.70 2.43
CA LYS A 590 -6.59 36.64 2.58
C LYS A 590 -6.69 35.96 3.94
N SER A 591 -6.97 36.70 4.98
CA SER A 591 -7.19 36.17 6.33
C SER A 591 -8.43 35.28 6.41
N LEU A 592 -9.57 35.74 5.93
CA LEU A 592 -10.82 34.96 5.88
C LEU A 592 -10.63 33.65 5.13
N MET A 593 -10.02 33.69 3.94
CA MET A 593 -9.79 32.49 3.13
C MET A 593 -8.75 31.53 3.75
N ARG A 594 -7.81 32.04 4.54
CA ARG A 594 -6.87 31.20 5.28
C ARG A 594 -7.53 30.48 6.46
N THR A 595 -8.48 31.15 7.13
CA THR A 595 -9.18 30.63 8.32
C THR A 595 -10.28 29.66 7.93
N PHE A 596 -11.15 30.03 6.99
CA PHE A 596 -12.37 29.28 6.64
C PHE A 596 -12.21 28.37 5.41
N LYS A 597 -11.13 28.51 4.63
CA LYS A 597 -10.77 27.70 3.44
C LYS A 597 -11.73 27.79 2.25
N THR A 598 -13.04 27.94 2.45
CA THR A 598 -14.08 28.05 1.39
C THR A 598 -14.99 29.25 1.63
N ILE A 599 -15.63 29.74 0.57
CA ILE A 599 -16.64 30.83 0.65
C ILE A 599 -17.89 30.37 1.38
N GLU A 600 -18.27 29.10 1.21
CA GLU A 600 -19.41 28.51 1.89
C GLU A 600 -19.21 28.55 3.42
N ALA A 601 -18.00 28.21 3.88
CA ALA A 601 -17.67 28.29 5.30
C ALA A 601 -17.68 29.74 5.84
N VAL A 602 -17.25 30.72 5.03
CA VAL A 602 -17.35 32.14 5.38
C VAL A 602 -18.82 32.58 5.45
N ARG A 603 -19.68 32.10 4.54
CA ARG A 603 -21.12 32.38 4.51
C ARG A 603 -21.88 31.82 5.72
N GLU A 604 -21.48 30.63 6.19
CA GLU A 604 -22.11 29.92 7.31
C GLU A 604 -21.62 30.41 8.68
N ALA A 605 -20.45 31.05 8.73
CA ALA A 605 -19.81 31.48 9.96
C ALA A 605 -20.62 32.53 10.71
N SER A 606 -20.57 32.54 12.05
CA SER A 606 -21.14 33.58 12.90
C SER A 606 -20.28 34.85 12.89
N VAL A 607 -20.82 35.95 13.40
CA VAL A 607 -20.07 37.22 13.50
C VAL A 607 -18.86 37.06 14.40
N GLU A 608 -18.99 36.30 15.48
CA GLU A 608 -17.91 36.01 16.44
C GLU A 608 -16.78 35.18 15.80
N GLU A 609 -17.12 34.19 15.00
CA GLU A 609 -16.14 33.37 14.27
C GLU A 609 -15.42 34.18 13.20
N LEU A 610 -16.13 35.06 12.49
CA LEU A 610 -15.53 35.94 11.48
C LEU A 610 -14.62 37.00 12.13
N GLU A 611 -14.98 37.53 13.29
CA GLU A 611 -14.17 38.47 14.06
C GLU A 611 -12.89 37.84 14.61
N ALA A 612 -12.94 36.56 14.99
CA ALA A 612 -11.79 35.80 15.47
C ALA A 612 -10.69 35.57 14.41
N ALA A 613 -11.02 35.79 13.12
CA ALA A 613 -10.00 35.65 12.06
C ALA A 613 -8.98 36.80 12.13
N PRO A 614 -7.65 36.53 11.91
CA PRO A 614 -6.63 37.57 11.96
C PRO A 614 -6.96 38.78 11.07
N GLN A 615 -6.68 40.00 11.55
CA GLN A 615 -6.94 41.29 10.86
C GLN A 615 -8.44 41.65 10.66
N MET A 616 -9.36 40.82 11.13
CA MET A 616 -10.76 41.15 11.17
C MET A 616 -11.09 41.98 12.43
N ASN A 617 -12.13 42.81 12.32
CA ASN A 617 -12.74 43.51 13.45
C ASN A 617 -14.25 43.35 13.35
N ARG A 618 -14.97 43.70 14.41
CA ARG A 618 -16.40 43.47 14.51
C ARG A 618 -17.19 44.13 13.35
N ALA A 619 -16.86 45.37 12.97
CA ALA A 619 -17.51 46.04 11.87
C ALA A 619 -17.32 45.35 10.51
N ALA A 620 -16.13 44.79 10.27
CA ALA A 620 -15.86 44.02 9.04
C ALA A 620 -16.51 42.62 9.08
N ALA A 621 -16.57 41.98 10.25
CA ALA A 621 -17.27 40.70 10.45
C ALA A 621 -18.79 40.85 10.21
N GLU A 622 -19.38 41.88 10.77
CA GLU A 622 -20.80 42.21 10.55
C GLU A 622 -21.09 42.54 9.07
N ALA A 623 -20.22 43.28 8.39
CA ALA A 623 -20.38 43.55 6.96
C ALA A 623 -20.37 42.26 6.11
N VAL A 624 -19.49 41.32 6.39
CA VAL A 624 -19.43 39.98 5.73
C VAL A 624 -20.72 39.21 6.04
N TYR A 625 -21.12 39.17 7.29
CA TYR A 625 -22.29 38.44 7.76
C TYR A 625 -23.59 38.94 7.13
N ILE A 626 -23.78 40.27 7.06
CA ILE A 626 -24.94 40.91 6.45
C ILE A 626 -24.96 40.66 4.94
N PHE A 627 -23.84 40.86 4.25
CA PHE A 627 -23.72 40.66 2.81
C PHE A 627 -24.21 39.28 2.34
N PHE A 628 -23.81 38.22 3.03
CA PHE A 628 -24.21 36.86 2.66
C PHE A 628 -25.64 36.47 3.09
N ARG A 629 -26.33 37.28 3.91
CA ARG A 629 -27.72 37.04 4.36
C ARG A 629 -28.74 37.90 3.67
N ASP A 630 -28.39 39.11 3.28
CA ASP A 630 -29.25 39.98 2.43
C ASP A 630 -29.46 39.36 1.03
N ASP A 631 -28.48 38.61 0.52
CA ASP A 631 -28.58 37.86 -0.76
C ASP A 631 -29.62 36.70 -0.71
N LYS A 632 -30.10 36.30 0.48
CA LYS A 632 -31.19 35.32 0.63
C LYS A 632 -32.61 35.93 0.46
N GLN A 633 -32.77 37.23 0.56
CA GLN A 633 -34.07 37.87 0.40
C GLN A 633 -34.37 38.35 -1.04
N GLY A 634 -33.37 38.31 -1.94
CA GLY A 634 -33.53 38.73 -3.34
C GLY A 634 -33.84 37.61 -4.35
N LYS A 635 -34.02 36.35 -3.88
CA LYS A 635 -34.40 35.20 -4.71
C LYS A 635 -35.57 34.43 -4.09
N MET A 636 -36.69 35.09 -3.91
CA MET A 636 -38.02 34.48 -3.84
C MET A 636 -38.87 35.01 -4.99
#